data_261800ba69dc95a7d16bccb8a2b21390
#
_entry.id   261800ba69dc95a7d16bccb8a2b21390
#
_cell.length_a   1.000
_cell.length_b   1.000
_cell.length_c   1.000
_cell.angle_alpha   90.00
_cell.angle_beta   90.00
_cell.angle_gamma   90.00
#
_symmetry.space_group_name_H-M   'P 1'
#
loop_
_entity.id
_entity.type
_entity.pdbx_description
1 polymer ?
#
loop_
_entity_poly.entity_id
_entity_poly.type
_entity_poly.pdbx_seq_one_letter_code
_entity_poly.pdbx_strand_id
1 'polypeptide(L)'
;MFVSDEPSNQTSRPGRASSPYDEPTEQIPVQHGQTSVPRSDDDLGPDPSQTPAYKPTGQSPSAHPTEQLPTYSAENTGYTGENPAAQPRTYAFAGPAGQPTETGPIAEPAPEQYRDEPPRRGTTDLGLLVLRVTIGAVFFMHGLQKLTGWWGGPGLDGIESMMDRGGWDQPLATGVLLMVGEIAGGALLILGLASPLAAGALLAIGIDAWLFRQVASPGLQYFNPDGPELESVLVAATTSIILTGPGRISLDGGRGWATRPAFGSFFVLLLAVAAATCTWVFLHGGNPFI
;
A
#
# COMPACT_ATOMS: atom_id res chain seq x y z
N MET A 1 -45.70 -66.18 -41.38
CA MET A 1 -46.47 -64.96 -41.60
C MET A 1 -46.78 -64.37 -40.24
N PHE A 2 -45.87 -63.68 -39.65
CA PHE A 2 -46.10 -62.88 -38.44
C PHE A 2 -45.18 -61.66 -38.57
N VAL A 3 -45.88 -60.46 -38.70
CA VAL A 3 -45.28 -59.18 -38.69
C VAL A 3 -45.06 -58.80 -37.25
N SER A 4 -43.87 -58.49 -36.87
CA SER A 4 -43.52 -57.94 -35.56
C SER A 4 -43.34 -56.42 -35.66
N ASP A 5 -44.27 -55.68 -35.12
CA ASP A 5 -44.17 -54.24 -34.92
C ASP A 5 -43.15 -53.94 -33.77
N GLU A 6 -42.18 -53.15 -34.08
CA GLU A 6 -41.20 -52.66 -33.13
C GLU A 6 -41.66 -51.26 -32.63
N PRO A 7 -41.80 -51.03 -31.30
CA PRO A 7 -42.15 -49.70 -30.80
C PRO A 7 -40.90 -48.83 -30.71
N SER A 8 -40.91 -47.71 -31.41
CA SER A 8 -39.93 -46.67 -31.37
C SER A 8 -39.88 -46.03 -29.97
N ASN A 9 -38.81 -46.28 -29.22
CA ASN A 9 -38.53 -45.69 -27.93
C ASN A 9 -37.94 -44.26 -28.15
N GLN A 10 -38.80 -43.23 -28.11
CA GLN A 10 -38.36 -41.84 -28.01
C GLN A 10 -37.93 -41.55 -26.57
N THR A 11 -36.64 -41.66 -26.29
CA THR A 11 -36.05 -41.08 -25.07
C THR A 11 -36.07 -39.55 -25.17
N SER A 12 -36.99 -38.94 -24.47
CA SER A 12 -37.03 -37.48 -24.19
C SER A 12 -35.74 -37.08 -23.46
N ARG A 13 -34.87 -36.30 -24.12
CA ARG A 13 -33.75 -35.61 -23.51
C ARG A 13 -34.27 -34.60 -22.48
N PRO A 14 -33.73 -34.54 -21.27
CA PRO A 14 -34.06 -33.48 -20.34
C PRO A 14 -33.62 -32.14 -20.93
N GLY A 15 -34.53 -31.16 -20.87
CA GLY A 15 -34.30 -29.81 -21.36
C GLY A 15 -33.08 -29.19 -20.70
N ARG A 16 -32.18 -28.71 -21.56
CA ARG A 16 -31.04 -27.90 -21.15
C ARG A 16 -31.60 -26.59 -20.58
N ALA A 17 -31.29 -26.29 -19.32
CA ALA A 17 -31.61 -25.00 -18.73
C ALA A 17 -30.92 -23.92 -19.56
N SER A 18 -31.68 -22.96 -20.08
CA SER A 18 -31.17 -21.80 -20.79
C SER A 18 -30.40 -20.94 -19.80
N SER A 19 -29.14 -20.65 -20.12
CA SER A 19 -28.32 -19.70 -19.39
C SER A 19 -28.91 -18.30 -19.58
N PRO A 20 -28.93 -17.43 -18.56
CA PRO A 20 -29.36 -16.04 -18.70
C PRO A 20 -28.50 -15.21 -19.70
N TYR A 21 -27.46 -15.81 -20.26
CA TYR A 21 -26.60 -15.23 -21.30
C TYR A 21 -26.92 -15.70 -22.73
N ASP A 22 -27.93 -16.57 -22.90
CA ASP A 22 -28.31 -17.10 -24.22
C ASP A 22 -29.37 -16.24 -24.96
N GLU A 23 -29.79 -15.11 -24.38
CA GLU A 23 -30.65 -14.16 -25.10
C GLU A 23 -29.81 -13.37 -26.12
N PRO A 24 -30.26 -13.29 -27.39
CA PRO A 24 -29.58 -12.46 -28.37
C PRO A 24 -29.63 -11.01 -27.92
N THR A 25 -28.48 -10.38 -27.74
CA THR A 25 -28.32 -8.97 -27.45
C THR A 25 -29.08 -8.18 -28.49
N GLU A 26 -30.21 -7.54 -28.12
CA GLU A 26 -30.87 -6.56 -28.97
C GLU A 26 -29.85 -5.49 -29.37
N GLN A 27 -29.67 -5.33 -30.67
CA GLN A 27 -28.78 -4.31 -31.21
C GLN A 27 -29.34 -2.95 -30.81
N ILE A 28 -28.70 -2.29 -29.88
CA ILE A 28 -28.98 -0.89 -29.56
C ILE A 28 -28.72 -0.08 -30.84
N PRO A 29 -29.71 0.68 -31.36
CA PRO A 29 -29.48 1.50 -32.52
C PRO A 29 -28.42 2.55 -32.19
N VAL A 30 -27.29 2.49 -32.90
CA VAL A 30 -26.24 3.49 -32.79
C VAL A 30 -26.78 4.78 -33.36
N GLN A 31 -27.19 5.71 -32.49
CA GLN A 31 -27.41 7.10 -32.91
C GLN A 31 -26.04 7.66 -33.30
N HIS A 32 -25.89 7.93 -34.59
CA HIS A 32 -24.77 8.71 -35.12
C HIS A 32 -24.94 10.16 -34.67
N GLY A 33 -24.68 10.44 -33.40
CA GLY A 33 -24.30 11.76 -32.94
C GLY A 33 -22.82 11.91 -33.25
N GLN A 34 -22.49 12.81 -34.17
CA GLN A 34 -21.10 13.20 -34.44
C GLN A 34 -20.47 13.83 -33.20
N THR A 35 -19.88 13.02 -32.35
CA THR A 35 -18.79 13.44 -31.50
C THR A 35 -17.53 12.89 -32.16
N SER A 36 -16.91 13.75 -32.96
CA SER A 36 -15.58 13.49 -33.48
C SER A 36 -14.61 13.33 -32.30
N VAL A 37 -14.15 12.11 -32.07
CA VAL A 37 -13.02 11.88 -31.20
C VAL A 37 -11.79 12.46 -31.90
N PRO A 38 -10.97 13.33 -31.26
CA PRO A 38 -9.77 13.87 -31.88
C PRO A 38 -8.88 12.72 -32.37
N ARG A 39 -8.49 12.78 -33.64
CA ARG A 39 -7.78 11.70 -34.31
C ARG A 39 -6.29 11.96 -34.48
N SER A 40 -5.84 13.17 -34.12
CA SER A 40 -4.44 13.59 -34.20
C SER A 40 -4.16 14.70 -33.18
N ASP A 41 -2.89 14.93 -32.89
CA ASP A 41 -2.41 16.00 -32.01
C ASP A 41 -2.80 17.41 -32.48
N ASP A 42 -3.19 17.56 -33.75
CA ASP A 42 -3.65 18.82 -34.34
C ASP A 42 -5.02 19.27 -33.84
N ASP A 43 -5.80 18.36 -33.23
CA ASP A 43 -7.14 18.65 -32.65
C ASP A 43 -7.06 19.11 -31.18
N LEU A 44 -5.87 19.20 -30.60
CA LEU A 44 -5.67 19.45 -29.16
C LEU A 44 -5.46 20.94 -28.80
N GLY A 45 -5.81 21.86 -29.69
CA GLY A 45 -5.75 23.30 -29.40
C GLY A 45 -4.80 24.08 -30.31
N PRO A 46 -4.74 25.41 -30.21
CA PRO A 46 -3.90 26.22 -31.07
C PRO A 46 -2.42 25.90 -30.87
N ASP A 47 -1.73 25.72 -32.01
CA ASP A 47 -0.30 25.48 -32.11
C ASP A 47 0.50 26.44 -31.19
N PRO A 48 1.31 25.95 -30.26
CA PRO A 48 2.12 26.81 -29.40
C PRO A 48 3.15 27.66 -30.17
N SER A 49 3.38 27.42 -31.45
CA SER A 49 4.22 28.27 -32.32
C SER A 49 3.52 29.53 -32.83
N GLN A 50 2.19 29.66 -32.62
CA GLN A 50 1.38 30.83 -33.02
C GLN A 50 1.05 31.76 -31.84
N THR A 51 1.88 31.89 -30.85
CA THR A 51 1.74 32.98 -29.87
C THR A 51 1.95 34.31 -30.59
N PRO A 52 0.94 35.22 -30.62
CA PRO A 52 1.15 36.54 -31.19
C PRO A 52 2.24 37.26 -30.42
N ALA A 53 3.20 37.80 -31.17
CA ALA A 53 4.31 38.57 -30.61
C ALA A 53 3.76 39.66 -29.67
N TYR A 54 4.10 39.56 -28.37
CA TYR A 54 3.81 40.56 -27.37
C TYR A 54 4.53 41.86 -27.75
N LYS A 55 3.78 42.89 -28.12
CA LYS A 55 4.29 44.23 -28.33
C LYS A 55 4.47 44.86 -26.95
N PRO A 56 5.66 45.19 -26.47
CA PRO A 56 5.84 45.88 -25.22
C PRO A 56 5.36 47.32 -25.34
N THR A 57 4.21 47.64 -24.78
CA THR A 57 3.85 49.01 -24.44
C THR A 57 4.71 49.42 -23.27
N GLY A 58 5.58 50.39 -23.52
CA GLY A 58 6.56 50.84 -22.57
C GLY A 58 5.95 51.45 -21.29
N GLN A 59 6.06 50.69 -20.25
CA GLN A 59 6.18 51.16 -18.86
C GLN A 59 7.17 50.25 -18.16
N SER A 60 8.35 50.75 -17.88
CA SER A 60 9.36 50.10 -17.07
C SER A 60 8.79 49.90 -15.67
N PRO A 61 8.69 48.64 -15.15
CA PRO A 61 8.52 48.45 -13.73
C PRO A 61 9.85 48.82 -13.06
N SER A 62 9.78 49.69 -12.04
CA SER A 62 10.86 50.00 -11.15
C SER A 62 11.54 48.72 -10.67
N ALA A 63 12.85 48.63 -10.90
CA ALA A 63 13.68 47.55 -10.44
C ALA A 63 13.56 47.42 -8.92
N HIS A 64 12.95 46.33 -8.45
CA HIS A 64 13.15 45.89 -7.09
C HIS A 64 14.59 45.39 -6.99
N PRO A 65 15.37 45.84 -6.00
CA PRO A 65 16.70 45.28 -5.79
C PRO A 65 16.56 43.77 -5.47
N THR A 66 17.09 42.96 -6.34
CA THR A 66 17.30 41.54 -6.07
C THR A 66 18.32 41.46 -4.93
N GLU A 67 17.87 41.05 -3.74
CA GLU A 67 18.77 40.66 -2.68
C GLU A 67 19.65 39.50 -3.20
N GLN A 68 20.94 39.82 -3.33
CA GLN A 68 21.94 38.80 -3.66
C GLN A 68 22.05 37.87 -2.46
N LEU A 69 21.65 36.61 -2.64
CA LEU A 69 21.96 35.54 -1.69
C LEU A 69 23.47 35.50 -1.44
N PRO A 70 23.93 35.46 -0.18
CA PRO A 70 25.35 35.31 0.10
C PRO A 70 25.89 34.01 -0.48
N THR A 71 26.88 34.15 -1.37
CA THR A 71 27.65 33.02 -1.88
C THR A 71 28.42 32.38 -0.73
N TYR A 72 28.06 31.15 -0.41
CA TYR A 72 28.79 30.34 0.57
C TYR A 72 30.07 29.85 -0.10
N SER A 73 31.20 30.49 0.21
CA SER A 73 32.52 29.95 -0.14
C SER A 73 32.83 28.82 0.84
N ALA A 74 32.85 27.60 0.32
CA ALA A 74 33.35 26.42 1.03
C ALA A 74 34.90 26.46 1.09
N GLU A 75 35.42 27.23 2.04
CA GLU A 75 36.83 27.11 2.46
C GLU A 75 36.94 27.56 3.91
N ASN A 76 36.76 26.64 4.84
CA ASN A 76 37.60 26.52 6.03
C ASN A 76 37.25 25.25 6.81
N THR A 77 37.91 24.14 6.50
CA THR A 77 38.11 23.03 7.39
C THR A 77 39.19 23.36 8.38
N GLY A 78 38.80 23.70 9.61
CA GLY A 78 39.76 23.93 10.70
C GLY A 78 39.03 23.98 12.02
N TYR A 79 38.66 22.83 12.56
CA TYR A 79 38.28 22.72 13.98
C TYR A 79 39.51 22.80 14.85
N THR A 80 39.75 23.95 15.43
CA THR A 80 40.49 24.06 16.70
C THR A 80 39.66 24.96 17.59
N GLY A 81 39.22 24.38 18.72
CA GLY A 81 38.43 25.07 19.71
C GLY A 81 39.21 26.23 20.33
N GLU A 82 38.54 27.35 20.38
CA GLU A 82 38.57 28.35 21.43
C GLU A 82 37.56 29.41 21.00
N ASN A 83 36.57 29.65 21.85
CA ASN A 83 35.53 30.63 21.65
C ASN A 83 36.03 31.95 22.24
N PRO A 84 36.50 32.93 21.45
CA PRO A 84 36.73 34.27 21.97
C PRO A 84 35.40 35.01 22.04
N ALA A 85 35.09 35.54 23.22
CA ALA A 85 33.92 36.31 23.55
C ALA A 85 33.49 37.26 22.41
N ALA A 86 32.22 37.09 21.99
CA ALA A 86 31.59 38.00 21.06
C ALA A 86 31.57 39.42 21.65
N GLN A 87 32.29 40.33 21.06
CA GLN A 87 32.21 41.73 21.38
C GLN A 87 30.88 42.27 20.83
N PRO A 88 30.11 43.02 21.62
CA PRO A 88 28.86 43.63 21.18
C PRO A 88 29.14 44.67 20.10
N ARG A 89 28.59 44.50 18.89
CA ARG A 89 28.60 45.54 17.85
C ARG A 89 27.57 46.59 18.20
N THR A 90 28.04 47.74 18.68
CA THR A 90 27.23 48.95 18.87
C THR A 90 26.99 49.60 17.50
N TYR A 91 25.75 49.62 17.07
CA TYR A 91 25.32 50.48 15.96
C TYR A 91 24.97 51.85 16.54
N ALA A 92 25.87 52.86 16.35
CA ALA A 92 25.58 54.24 16.68
C ALA A 92 24.73 54.84 15.56
N PHE A 93 23.49 55.17 15.85
CA PHE A 93 22.67 56.06 15.01
C PHE A 93 23.10 57.50 15.33
N ALA A 94 23.68 58.23 14.36
CA ALA A 94 24.00 59.64 14.49
C ALA A 94 22.70 60.46 14.46
N GLY A 95 22.16 60.75 15.61
CA GLY A 95 21.13 61.79 15.78
C GLY A 95 21.78 63.14 15.84
N PRO A 96 21.04 64.29 15.64
CA PRO A 96 21.57 65.67 15.74
C PRO A 96 22.16 65.90 17.09
N ALA A 97 23.33 66.52 17.12
CA ALA A 97 24.20 66.74 18.27
C ALA A 97 23.45 67.31 19.45
N GLY A 98 23.42 66.58 20.56
CA GLY A 98 23.05 67.29 21.81
C GLY A 98 22.70 66.48 23.04
N GLN A 99 22.50 65.17 23.03
CA GLN A 99 22.36 64.38 24.26
C GLN A 99 22.83 62.90 24.09
N PRO A 100 23.68 62.41 24.98
CA PRO A 100 23.95 60.97 25.00
C PRO A 100 22.75 60.21 25.57
N THR A 101 21.96 59.64 24.74
CA THR A 101 20.93 58.67 25.20
C THR A 101 21.66 57.36 25.52
N GLU A 102 21.69 56.98 26.80
CA GLU A 102 22.12 55.66 27.23
C GLU A 102 21.16 54.64 26.62
N THR A 103 21.58 54.05 25.51
CA THR A 103 20.87 52.89 24.93
C THR A 103 21.23 51.70 25.82
N GLY A 104 20.30 51.31 26.67
CA GLY A 104 20.39 50.06 27.39
C GLY A 104 20.57 48.89 26.37
N PRO A 105 21.10 47.76 26.78
CA PRO A 105 21.35 46.64 25.89
C PRO A 105 20.03 46.25 25.21
N ILE A 106 20.01 46.35 23.87
CA ILE A 106 18.91 45.83 23.06
C ILE A 106 18.92 44.33 23.32
N ALA A 107 17.94 43.82 24.04
CA ALA A 107 17.75 42.41 24.22
C ALA A 107 17.64 41.78 22.81
N GLU A 108 18.62 40.98 22.44
CA GLU A 108 18.54 40.13 21.22
C GLU A 108 17.20 39.39 21.30
N PRO A 109 16.34 39.47 20.26
CA PRO A 109 15.12 38.69 20.26
C PRO A 109 15.54 37.23 20.43
N ALA A 110 15.00 36.57 21.46
CA ALA A 110 15.26 35.17 21.71
C ALA A 110 14.98 34.41 20.39
N PRO A 111 15.86 33.53 19.97
CA PRO A 111 15.66 32.77 18.74
C PRO A 111 14.25 32.16 18.80
N GLU A 112 13.39 32.57 17.87
CA GLU A 112 12.08 31.97 17.72
C GLU A 112 12.31 30.49 17.61
N GLN A 113 12.01 29.74 18.65
CA GLN A 113 11.98 28.28 18.58
C GLN A 113 10.92 27.94 17.53
N TYR A 114 11.37 27.71 16.32
CA TYR A 114 10.57 27.08 15.27
C TYR A 114 10.04 25.80 15.89
N ARG A 115 8.83 25.86 16.44
CA ARG A 115 8.11 24.64 16.80
C ARG A 115 7.87 23.96 15.47
N ASP A 116 8.66 22.92 15.19
CA ASP A 116 8.36 21.98 14.13
C ASP A 116 6.95 21.43 14.37
N GLU A 117 5.95 22.11 13.84
CA GLU A 117 4.60 21.55 13.84
C GLU A 117 4.66 20.22 13.13
N PRO A 118 4.21 19.13 13.77
CA PRO A 118 4.27 17.83 13.15
C PRO A 118 3.53 17.90 11.82
N PRO A 119 4.12 17.39 10.72
CA PRO A 119 3.56 17.53 9.39
C PRO A 119 2.13 17.01 9.37
N ARG A 120 1.20 17.81 8.82
CA ARG A 120 -0.20 17.42 8.68
C ARG A 120 -0.29 16.25 7.71
N ARG A 121 -0.74 15.08 8.17
CA ARG A 121 -0.84 13.85 7.35
C ARG A 121 -2.16 13.74 6.58
N GLY A 122 -3.08 14.69 6.75
CA GLY A 122 -4.37 14.69 6.06
C GLY A 122 -5.14 13.39 6.24
N THR A 123 -5.61 12.79 5.14
CA THR A 123 -6.37 11.53 5.13
C THR A 123 -5.51 10.27 5.18
N THR A 124 -4.17 10.40 5.23
CA THR A 124 -3.26 9.24 5.19
C THR A 124 -3.52 8.27 6.34
N ASP A 125 -3.70 8.77 7.56
CA ASP A 125 -3.93 7.91 8.73
C ASP A 125 -5.28 7.19 8.65
N LEU A 126 -6.30 7.80 8.03
CA LEU A 126 -7.60 7.16 7.76
C LEU A 126 -7.46 6.07 6.69
N GLY A 127 -6.73 6.34 5.61
CA GLY A 127 -6.46 5.35 4.56
C GLY A 127 -5.73 4.12 5.10
N LEU A 128 -4.72 4.32 5.96
CA LEU A 128 -4.00 3.24 6.62
C LEU A 128 -4.89 2.46 7.60
N LEU A 129 -5.80 3.13 8.32
CA LEU A 129 -6.80 2.45 9.16
C LEU A 129 -7.68 1.54 8.33
N VAL A 130 -8.27 2.05 7.23
CA VAL A 130 -9.15 1.27 6.34
C VAL A 130 -8.40 0.06 5.77
N LEU A 131 -7.20 0.28 5.22
CA LEU A 131 -6.38 -0.81 4.67
C LEU A 131 -6.12 -1.89 5.71
N ARG A 132 -5.65 -1.51 6.89
CA ARG A 132 -5.30 -2.42 7.99
C ARG A 132 -6.51 -3.19 8.51
N VAL A 133 -7.65 -2.50 8.74
CA VAL A 133 -8.86 -3.15 9.23
C VAL A 133 -9.41 -4.12 8.19
N THR A 134 -9.43 -3.74 6.91
CA THR A 134 -9.91 -4.61 5.83
C THR A 134 -9.06 -5.87 5.70
N ILE A 135 -7.73 -5.72 5.60
CA ILE A 135 -6.83 -6.87 5.45
C ILE A 135 -6.85 -7.74 6.71
N GLY A 136 -6.81 -7.12 7.90
CA GLY A 136 -6.91 -7.85 9.15
C GLY A 136 -8.22 -8.63 9.28
N ALA A 137 -9.35 -8.04 8.87
CA ALA A 137 -10.64 -8.71 8.87
C ALA A 137 -10.68 -9.89 7.90
N VAL A 138 -10.13 -9.77 6.71
CA VAL A 138 -10.05 -10.87 5.74
C VAL A 138 -9.32 -12.07 6.36
N PHE A 139 -8.11 -11.87 6.87
CA PHE A 139 -7.36 -12.98 7.50
C PHE A 139 -8.07 -13.52 8.74
N PHE A 140 -8.60 -12.65 9.60
CA PHE A 140 -9.32 -13.07 10.79
C PHE A 140 -10.53 -13.95 10.45
N MET A 141 -11.30 -13.57 9.43
CA MET A 141 -12.45 -14.36 8.98
C MET A 141 -12.03 -15.68 8.33
N HIS A 142 -10.93 -15.73 7.58
CA HIS A 142 -10.36 -16.97 7.07
C HIS A 142 -9.91 -17.90 8.20
N GLY A 143 -9.29 -17.37 9.24
CA GLY A 143 -8.93 -18.17 10.41
C GLY A 143 -10.15 -18.68 11.17
N LEU A 144 -11.19 -17.86 11.37
CA LEU A 144 -12.45 -18.30 11.97
C LEU A 144 -13.16 -19.37 11.13
N GLN A 145 -13.14 -19.23 9.81
CA GLN A 145 -13.68 -20.23 8.90
C GLN A 145 -13.00 -21.59 9.09
N LYS A 146 -11.68 -21.60 9.24
CA LYS A 146 -10.91 -22.82 9.50
C LYS A 146 -11.15 -23.39 10.91
N LEU A 147 -11.42 -22.52 11.89
CA LEU A 147 -11.69 -22.94 13.25
C LEU A 147 -13.10 -23.52 13.41
N THR A 148 -14.10 -22.82 12.87
CA THR A 148 -15.53 -23.09 13.18
C THR A 148 -16.24 -23.91 12.12
N GLY A 149 -15.68 -24.00 10.90
CA GLY A 149 -16.35 -24.57 9.74
C GLY A 149 -17.42 -23.66 9.12
N TRP A 150 -17.58 -22.42 9.61
CA TRP A 150 -18.53 -21.46 9.04
C TRP A 150 -18.26 -21.21 7.56
N TRP A 151 -19.30 -20.83 6.83
CA TRP A 151 -19.22 -20.51 5.40
C TRP A 151 -18.57 -21.61 4.54
N GLY A 152 -18.76 -22.89 4.92
CA GLY A 152 -18.21 -24.02 4.18
C GLY A 152 -16.71 -24.26 4.40
N GLY A 153 -16.13 -23.72 5.46
CA GLY A 153 -14.75 -23.97 5.85
C GLY A 153 -14.54 -25.40 6.38
N PRO A 154 -13.27 -25.84 6.51
CA PRO A 154 -12.95 -27.20 6.95
C PRO A 154 -13.33 -27.47 8.40
N GLY A 155 -13.39 -26.43 9.24
CA GLY A 155 -13.51 -26.61 10.68
C GLY A 155 -12.28 -27.28 11.30
N LEU A 156 -12.31 -27.44 12.62
CA LEU A 156 -11.19 -28.02 13.37
C LEU A 156 -10.94 -29.50 12.96
N ASP A 157 -12.00 -30.25 12.69
CA ASP A 157 -11.88 -31.67 12.29
C ASP A 157 -11.39 -31.84 10.85
N GLY A 158 -11.60 -30.84 10.00
CA GLY A 158 -11.21 -30.88 8.58
C GLY A 158 -9.86 -30.24 8.26
N ILE A 159 -9.29 -29.48 9.19
CA ILE A 159 -8.04 -28.74 8.92
C ILE A 159 -6.87 -29.68 8.63
N GLU A 160 -6.73 -30.75 9.39
CA GLU A 160 -5.67 -31.74 9.19
C GLU A 160 -5.79 -32.38 7.79
N SER A 161 -6.99 -32.87 7.45
CA SER A 161 -7.23 -33.48 6.14
C SER A 161 -7.08 -32.50 4.97
N MET A 162 -7.31 -31.22 5.19
CA MET A 162 -7.06 -30.15 4.21
C MET A 162 -5.55 -29.99 3.96
N MET A 163 -4.74 -29.94 5.00
CA MET A 163 -3.30 -29.82 4.91
C MET A 163 -2.67 -31.07 4.32
N ASP A 164 -3.12 -32.28 4.75
CA ASP A 164 -2.65 -33.57 4.23
C ASP A 164 -2.87 -33.67 2.71
N ARG A 165 -4.10 -33.38 2.24
CA ARG A 165 -4.38 -33.31 0.79
C ARG A 165 -3.59 -32.25 0.06
N GLY A 166 -3.18 -31.20 0.77
CA GLY A 166 -2.33 -30.13 0.26
C GLY A 166 -0.86 -30.51 0.17
N GLY A 167 -0.47 -31.70 0.63
CA GLY A 167 0.93 -32.16 0.57
C GLY A 167 1.84 -31.61 1.66
N TRP A 168 1.28 -31.19 2.80
CA TRP A 168 2.08 -30.69 3.93
C TRP A 168 2.55 -31.85 4.81
N ASP A 169 3.83 -31.90 5.17
CA ASP A 169 4.44 -33.00 5.92
C ASP A 169 3.92 -33.14 7.36
N GLN A 170 3.46 -32.05 7.97
CA GLN A 170 2.94 -32.01 9.34
C GLN A 170 1.51 -31.42 9.35
N PRO A 171 0.51 -32.15 8.80
CA PRO A 171 -0.80 -31.56 8.46
C PRO A 171 -1.50 -30.89 9.64
N LEU A 172 -1.53 -31.56 10.81
CA LEU A 172 -2.16 -30.98 12.00
C LEU A 172 -1.41 -29.73 12.50
N ALA A 173 -0.09 -29.81 12.60
CA ALA A 173 0.70 -28.71 13.12
C ALA A 173 0.65 -27.48 12.20
N THR A 174 0.78 -27.69 10.88
CA THR A 174 0.69 -26.60 9.89
C THR A 174 -0.72 -26.02 9.81
N GLY A 175 -1.75 -26.87 9.89
CA GLY A 175 -3.14 -26.43 9.92
C GLY A 175 -3.46 -25.55 11.16
N VAL A 176 -3.01 -25.98 12.34
CA VAL A 176 -3.19 -25.19 13.58
C VAL A 176 -2.38 -23.89 13.52
N LEU A 177 -1.14 -23.94 13.05
CA LEU A 177 -0.30 -22.74 12.91
C LEU A 177 -0.93 -21.73 11.93
N LEU A 178 -1.42 -22.19 10.79
CA LEU A 178 -2.13 -21.38 9.82
C LEU A 178 -3.35 -20.69 10.44
N MET A 179 -4.25 -21.47 11.04
CA MET A 179 -5.49 -20.99 11.66
C MET A 179 -5.22 -19.98 12.78
N VAL A 180 -4.31 -20.30 13.71
CA VAL A 180 -3.95 -19.42 14.83
C VAL A 180 -3.25 -18.17 14.30
N GLY A 181 -2.36 -18.32 13.33
CA GLY A 181 -1.66 -17.21 12.71
C GLY A 181 -2.62 -16.22 12.03
N GLU A 182 -3.62 -16.72 11.29
CA GLU A 182 -4.64 -15.88 10.65
C GLU A 182 -5.53 -15.17 11.69
N ILE A 183 -5.98 -15.87 12.74
CA ILE A 183 -6.82 -15.27 13.79
C ILE A 183 -6.03 -14.24 14.59
N ALA A 184 -4.88 -14.61 15.13
CA ALA A 184 -4.09 -13.75 15.97
C ALA A 184 -3.51 -12.56 15.16
N GLY A 185 -2.90 -12.84 14.00
CA GLY A 185 -2.36 -11.81 13.12
C GLY A 185 -3.43 -10.85 12.63
N GLY A 186 -4.59 -11.36 12.21
CA GLY A 186 -5.74 -10.54 11.78
C GLY A 186 -6.26 -9.66 12.91
N ALA A 187 -6.46 -10.21 14.11
CA ALA A 187 -6.92 -9.46 15.28
C ALA A 187 -5.91 -8.35 15.67
N LEU A 188 -4.63 -8.68 15.77
CA LEU A 188 -3.58 -7.71 16.07
C LEU A 188 -3.51 -6.60 15.03
N LEU A 189 -3.69 -6.95 13.75
CA LEU A 189 -3.68 -6.00 12.67
C LEU A 189 -4.89 -5.06 12.72
N ILE A 190 -6.10 -5.57 12.99
CA ILE A 190 -7.32 -4.75 13.19
C ILE A 190 -7.09 -3.74 14.32
N LEU A 191 -6.61 -4.20 15.46
CA LEU A 191 -6.34 -3.35 16.61
C LEU A 191 -5.18 -2.36 16.36
N GLY A 192 -4.30 -2.68 15.43
CA GLY A 192 -3.07 -1.93 15.20
C GLY A 192 -2.09 -2.09 16.34
N LEU A 193 -1.95 -3.29 16.84
CA LEU A 193 -1.02 -3.65 17.91
C LEU A 193 0.08 -4.55 17.35
N ALA A 194 1.34 -4.21 17.63
CA ALA A 194 2.52 -4.87 17.06
C ALA A 194 2.41 -5.03 15.52
N SER A 195 1.84 -4.03 14.88
CA SER A 195 1.35 -4.09 13.50
C SER A 195 2.38 -4.57 12.46
N PRO A 196 3.68 -4.19 12.50
CA PRO A 196 4.65 -4.73 11.56
C PRO A 196 4.86 -6.24 11.72
N LEU A 197 4.90 -6.74 12.96
CA LEU A 197 5.06 -8.17 13.22
C LEU A 197 3.81 -8.95 12.81
N ALA A 198 2.62 -8.43 13.14
CA ALA A 198 1.36 -9.01 12.72
C ALA A 198 1.25 -9.08 11.18
N ALA A 199 1.55 -7.97 10.51
CA ALA A 199 1.56 -7.93 9.04
C ALA A 199 2.65 -8.84 8.45
N GLY A 200 3.82 -8.98 9.10
CA GLY A 200 4.87 -9.90 8.69
C GLY A 200 4.46 -11.37 8.78
N ALA A 201 3.80 -11.76 9.88
CA ALA A 201 3.25 -13.11 10.01
C ALA A 201 2.18 -13.40 8.95
N LEU A 202 1.27 -12.46 8.71
CA LEU A 202 0.24 -12.59 7.68
C LEU A 202 0.84 -12.56 6.26
N LEU A 203 1.93 -11.85 6.05
CA LEU A 203 2.67 -11.87 4.78
C LEU A 203 3.27 -13.26 4.53
N ALA A 204 3.89 -13.88 5.53
CA ALA A 204 4.43 -15.23 5.39
C ALA A 204 3.32 -16.23 5.03
N ILE A 205 2.19 -16.19 5.73
CA ILE A 205 1.01 -17.00 5.43
C ILE A 205 0.48 -16.73 4.01
N GLY A 206 0.41 -15.46 3.61
CA GLY A 206 -0.04 -15.06 2.28
C GLY A 206 0.86 -15.58 1.16
N ILE A 207 2.18 -15.57 1.37
CA ILE A 207 3.16 -16.13 0.42
C ILE A 207 2.98 -17.65 0.31
N ASP A 208 2.87 -18.38 1.43
CA ASP A 208 2.65 -19.81 1.42
C ASP A 208 1.31 -20.18 0.76
N ALA A 209 0.24 -19.40 1.00
CA ALA A 209 -1.03 -19.57 0.34
C ALA A 209 -0.94 -19.32 -1.18
N TRP A 210 -0.19 -18.32 -1.59
CA TRP A 210 0.08 -18.03 -3.00
C TRP A 210 0.82 -19.18 -3.68
N LEU A 211 1.88 -19.68 -3.04
CA LEU A 211 2.65 -20.83 -3.54
C LEU A 211 1.77 -22.09 -3.66
N PHE A 212 0.93 -22.33 -2.65
CA PHE A 212 -0.03 -23.45 -2.64
C PHE A 212 -1.02 -23.38 -3.80
N ARG A 213 -1.60 -22.19 -4.08
CA ARG A 213 -2.48 -21.99 -5.24
C ARG A 213 -1.74 -22.21 -6.55
N GLN A 214 -0.48 -21.76 -6.64
CA GLN A 214 0.33 -21.90 -7.85
C GLN A 214 0.64 -23.39 -8.14
N VAL A 215 0.92 -24.20 -7.11
CA VAL A 215 1.11 -25.65 -7.27
C VAL A 215 -0.19 -26.35 -7.68
N ALA A 216 -1.31 -25.95 -7.10
CA ALA A 216 -2.63 -26.51 -7.42
C ALA A 216 -3.09 -26.18 -8.85
N SER A 217 -2.63 -25.05 -9.41
CA SER A 217 -2.97 -24.57 -10.76
C SER A 217 -1.70 -24.25 -11.56
N PRO A 218 -0.94 -25.29 -12.01
CA PRO A 218 0.33 -25.09 -12.69
C PRO A 218 0.22 -24.25 -13.97
N GLY A 219 1.27 -23.52 -14.27
CA GLY A 219 1.32 -22.61 -15.40
C GLY A 219 0.82 -21.20 -15.04
N LEU A 220 0.59 -20.37 -16.06
CA LEU A 220 0.17 -18.97 -15.85
C LEU A 220 -1.36 -18.83 -15.77
N GLN A 221 -2.01 -19.65 -14.95
CA GLN A 221 -3.46 -19.65 -14.77
C GLN A 221 -3.90 -18.65 -13.68
N TYR A 222 -3.28 -17.48 -13.66
CA TYR A 222 -3.42 -16.46 -12.63
C TYR A 222 -4.86 -16.02 -12.38
N PHE A 223 -5.65 -15.82 -13.44
CA PHE A 223 -7.03 -15.32 -13.37
C PHE A 223 -8.09 -16.44 -13.33
N ASN A 224 -7.70 -17.68 -13.19
CA ASN A 224 -8.67 -18.75 -13.01
C ASN A 224 -9.32 -18.64 -11.62
N PRO A 225 -10.53 -19.19 -11.41
CA PRO A 225 -11.19 -19.18 -10.09
C PRO A 225 -10.36 -19.74 -8.95
N ASP A 226 -9.48 -20.70 -9.26
CA ASP A 226 -8.53 -21.32 -8.31
C ASP A 226 -7.12 -20.70 -8.39
N GLY A 227 -6.93 -19.65 -9.19
CA GLY A 227 -5.66 -18.98 -9.36
C GLY A 227 -5.27 -18.10 -8.16
N PRO A 228 -4.00 -17.66 -8.07
CA PRO A 228 -3.45 -16.93 -6.93
C PRO A 228 -3.69 -15.41 -6.97
N GLU A 229 -4.74 -14.93 -7.66
CA GLU A 229 -5.02 -13.48 -7.79
C GLU A 229 -5.27 -12.82 -6.44
N LEU A 230 -6.14 -13.42 -5.61
CA LEU A 230 -6.47 -12.90 -4.29
C LEU A 230 -5.25 -12.88 -3.37
N GLU A 231 -4.50 -13.97 -3.35
CA GLU A 231 -3.29 -14.09 -2.54
C GLU A 231 -2.26 -13.04 -2.93
N SER A 232 -2.12 -12.72 -4.21
CA SER A 232 -1.24 -11.64 -4.68
C SER A 232 -1.64 -10.28 -4.13
N VAL A 233 -2.93 -9.96 -4.10
CA VAL A 233 -3.44 -8.71 -3.50
C VAL A 233 -3.16 -8.67 -2.00
N LEU A 234 -3.37 -9.79 -1.29
CA LEU A 234 -3.10 -9.88 0.14
C LEU A 234 -1.62 -9.73 0.47
N VAL A 235 -0.73 -10.36 -0.31
CA VAL A 235 0.74 -10.22 -0.21
C VAL A 235 1.16 -8.76 -0.44
N ALA A 236 0.65 -8.11 -1.48
CA ALA A 236 0.96 -6.72 -1.76
C ALA A 236 0.46 -5.77 -0.65
N ALA A 237 -0.76 -6.01 -0.15
CA ALA A 237 -1.36 -5.19 0.89
C ALA A 237 -0.65 -5.35 2.24
N THR A 238 -0.32 -6.57 2.66
CA THR A 238 0.45 -6.82 3.90
C THR A 238 1.86 -6.24 3.82
N THR A 239 2.54 -6.37 2.66
CA THR A 239 3.82 -5.71 2.39
C THR A 239 3.70 -4.20 2.54
N SER A 240 2.65 -3.60 1.97
CA SER A 240 2.40 -2.16 2.07
C SER A 240 2.22 -1.71 3.51
N ILE A 241 1.49 -2.49 4.34
CA ILE A 241 1.30 -2.19 5.76
C ILE A 241 2.63 -2.26 6.53
N ILE A 242 3.49 -3.25 6.25
CA ILE A 242 4.82 -3.35 6.87
C ILE A 242 5.65 -2.10 6.56
N LEU A 243 5.64 -1.65 5.29
CA LEU A 243 6.47 -0.55 4.83
C LEU A 243 5.94 0.83 5.23
N THR A 244 4.63 1.01 5.35
CA THR A 244 4.01 2.29 5.71
C THR A 244 3.77 2.45 7.21
N GLY A 245 3.71 1.34 7.94
CA GLY A 245 3.29 1.29 9.34
C GLY A 245 1.77 1.44 9.52
N PRO A 246 1.27 1.28 10.75
CA PRO A 246 -0.16 1.27 11.05
C PRO A 246 -0.84 2.65 11.04
N GLY A 247 -0.07 3.75 11.00
CA GLY A 247 -0.59 5.09 11.15
C GLY A 247 -0.87 5.49 12.61
N ARG A 248 -1.31 6.74 12.80
CA ARG A 248 -1.61 7.29 14.14
C ARG A 248 -2.87 6.69 14.77
N ILE A 249 -3.84 6.29 13.94
CA ILE A 249 -5.11 5.71 14.40
C ILE A 249 -4.90 4.21 14.64
N SER A 250 -4.09 3.86 15.64
CA SER A 250 -3.76 2.49 16.01
C SER A 250 -3.34 2.44 17.48
N LEU A 251 -3.40 1.27 18.11
CA LEU A 251 -2.86 1.10 19.48
C LEU A 251 -1.34 1.33 19.54
N ASP A 252 -0.66 1.18 18.43
CA ASP A 252 0.76 1.53 18.29
C ASP A 252 1.01 3.01 17.97
N GLY A 253 -0.03 3.80 17.76
CA GLY A 253 0.06 5.16 17.20
C GLY A 253 0.95 6.16 17.96
N GLY A 254 1.19 5.90 19.24
CA GLY A 254 2.13 6.69 20.06
C GLY A 254 3.60 6.30 19.88
N ARG A 255 3.91 5.23 19.13
CA ARG A 255 5.28 4.75 18.93
C ARG A 255 5.88 5.35 17.66
N GLY A 256 7.16 5.71 17.71
CA GLY A 256 7.86 6.36 16.58
C GLY A 256 7.82 5.53 15.28
N TRP A 257 7.94 4.22 15.37
CA TRP A 257 7.89 3.32 14.21
C TRP A 257 6.49 3.23 13.55
N ALA A 258 5.43 3.57 14.26
CA ALA A 258 4.07 3.53 13.72
C ALA A 258 3.83 4.59 12.64
N THR A 259 4.56 5.70 12.67
CA THR A 259 4.38 6.83 11.76
C THR A 259 5.63 7.15 10.94
N ARG A 260 6.76 6.59 11.30
CA ARG A 260 8.06 6.74 10.62
C ARG A 260 8.74 5.37 10.53
N PRO A 261 8.20 4.45 9.73
CA PRO A 261 8.83 3.16 9.51
C PRO A 261 10.22 3.37 8.90
N ALA A 262 11.18 2.58 9.34
CA ALA A 262 12.58 2.67 8.95
C ALA A 262 13.16 1.27 8.70
N PHE A 263 14.44 1.07 8.93
CA PHE A 263 15.12 -0.24 8.77
C PHE A 263 14.42 -1.41 9.44
N GLY A 264 13.72 -1.19 10.57
CA GLY A 264 12.95 -2.22 11.26
C GLY A 264 11.84 -2.83 10.41
N SER A 265 11.13 -2.03 9.60
CA SER A 265 10.10 -2.52 8.68
C SER A 265 10.71 -3.39 7.57
N PHE A 266 11.84 -2.97 7.02
CA PHE A 266 12.55 -3.76 6.03
C PHE A 266 13.06 -5.08 6.59
N PHE A 267 13.55 -5.08 7.84
CA PHE A 267 13.95 -6.30 8.54
C PHE A 267 12.76 -7.26 8.73
N VAL A 268 11.60 -6.76 9.15
CA VAL A 268 10.38 -7.57 9.28
C VAL A 268 9.96 -8.16 7.93
N LEU A 269 10.06 -7.38 6.84
CA LEU A 269 9.77 -7.87 5.50
C LEU A 269 10.67 -9.04 5.11
N LEU A 270 11.98 -8.89 5.31
CA LEU A 270 12.95 -9.97 5.04
C LEU A 270 12.67 -11.21 5.90
N LEU A 271 12.36 -11.00 7.17
CA LEU A 271 12.03 -12.09 8.10
C LEU A 271 10.75 -12.83 7.67
N ALA A 272 9.73 -12.12 7.21
CA ALA A 272 8.50 -12.72 6.71
C ALA A 272 8.73 -13.59 5.46
N VAL A 273 9.51 -13.07 4.50
CA VAL A 273 9.88 -13.83 3.28
C VAL A 273 10.73 -15.06 3.66
N ALA A 274 11.68 -14.90 4.58
CA ALA A 274 12.49 -16.02 5.06
C ALA A 274 11.63 -17.06 5.78
N ALA A 275 10.68 -16.64 6.63
CA ALA A 275 9.75 -17.54 7.30
C ALA A 275 8.92 -18.35 6.31
N ALA A 276 8.28 -17.69 5.32
CA ALA A 276 7.54 -18.36 4.25
C ALA A 276 8.42 -19.36 3.48
N THR A 277 9.62 -18.93 3.09
CA THR A 277 10.55 -19.82 2.38
C THR A 277 10.92 -21.04 3.23
N CYS A 278 11.20 -20.85 4.52
CA CYS A 278 11.50 -21.95 5.42
C CYS A 278 10.29 -22.90 5.59
N THR A 279 9.10 -22.34 5.83
CA THR A 279 7.86 -23.12 5.94
C THR A 279 7.64 -23.95 4.69
N TRP A 280 7.73 -23.32 3.52
CA TRP A 280 7.54 -24.01 2.25
C TRP A 280 8.57 -25.12 2.00
N VAL A 281 9.86 -24.83 2.14
CA VAL A 281 10.94 -25.77 1.85
C VAL A 281 10.97 -26.96 2.80
N PHE A 282 10.71 -26.71 4.10
CA PHE A 282 10.84 -27.73 5.14
C PHE A 282 9.55 -28.50 5.44
N LEU A 283 8.37 -27.92 5.13
CA LEU A 283 7.08 -28.51 5.48
C LEU A 283 6.19 -28.86 4.28
N HIS A 284 6.52 -28.38 3.07
CA HIS A 284 5.78 -28.72 1.86
C HIS A 284 6.70 -29.36 0.79
N GLY A 285 7.86 -28.77 0.54
CA GLY A 285 8.87 -29.32 -0.39
C GLY A 285 8.48 -29.33 -1.87
N GLY A 286 7.25 -28.97 -2.23
CA GLY A 286 6.76 -28.94 -3.60
C GLY A 286 7.40 -27.83 -4.43
N ASN A 287 7.62 -28.08 -5.73
CA ASN A 287 8.10 -27.06 -6.64
C ASN A 287 6.91 -26.24 -7.19
N PRO A 288 6.79 -24.95 -6.89
CA PRO A 288 5.65 -24.13 -7.30
C PRO A 288 5.66 -23.75 -8.80
N PHE A 289 6.73 -24.07 -9.53
CA PHE A 289 6.91 -23.65 -10.92
C PHE A 289 6.82 -24.78 -11.95
N ILE A 290 6.66 -26.04 -11.51
CA ILE A 290 6.56 -27.21 -12.39
C ILE A 290 5.24 -27.94 -12.18
#